data_81b5a9f15fa8b135f61ad4d86e521929
#
_entry.id   81b5a9f15fa8b135f61ad4d86e521929
#
_cell.length_a   1.000
_cell.length_b   1.000
_cell.length_c   1.000
_cell.angle_alpha   90.00
_cell.angle_beta   90.00
_cell.angle_gamma   90.00
#
_symmetry.space_group_name_H-M   'P 1'
#
loop_
_entity.id
_entity.type
_entity.pdbx_description
1 polymer ?
#
loop_
_entity_poly.entity_id
_entity_poly.type
_entity_poly.pdbx_seq_one_letter_code
_entity_poly.pdbx_strand_id
1 'polypeptide(L)'
;MKITIDTEILQRNNLTLGEFLVMLFGYCDVKYKENFDKLVEKNLISKNLFDKDSMVLSNNTRDLIAKVLIESDAKVMGYDLNFEELAKKLQDIYPKGNKQGTTYTWRDNTAVIAFKLRTLVAKYGFIFTEDEAIKATKEYVESFEDDNKNMKLLKYFILRTSKNDDIDSMFMTIIENNR
;
A
#
# COMPACT_ATOMS: atom_id res chain seq x y z
N MET A 1 9.68 -13.85 17.09
CA MET A 1 9.22 -13.16 15.87
C MET A 1 10.46 -12.60 15.18
N LYS A 2 10.68 -12.88 13.90
CA LYS A 2 11.78 -12.34 13.09
C LYS A 2 11.18 -11.29 12.17
N ILE A 3 11.68 -10.06 12.21
CA ILE A 3 11.29 -8.99 11.29
C ILE A 3 12.47 -8.76 10.36
N THR A 4 12.25 -8.81 9.06
CA THR A 4 13.25 -8.48 8.06
C THR A 4 12.98 -7.07 7.54
N ILE A 5 14.01 -6.24 7.48
CA ILE A 5 13.93 -4.86 7.00
C ILE A 5 14.95 -4.68 5.88
N ASP A 6 14.48 -4.28 4.72
CA ASP A 6 15.34 -3.94 3.59
C ASP A 6 15.78 -2.47 3.66
N THR A 7 17.09 -2.24 3.65
CA THR A 7 17.66 -0.88 3.78
C THR A 7 17.44 -0.02 2.53
N GLU A 8 17.29 -0.61 1.35
CA GLU A 8 16.97 0.14 0.14
C GLU A 8 15.54 0.68 0.18
N ILE A 9 14.61 -0.11 0.75
CA ILE A 9 13.24 0.34 0.96
C ILE A 9 13.18 1.49 1.96
N LEU A 10 13.99 1.46 3.01
CA LEU A 10 14.14 2.59 3.94
C LEU A 10 14.64 3.83 3.21
N GLN A 11 15.68 3.71 2.39
CA GLN A 11 16.25 4.85 1.65
C GLN A 11 15.24 5.44 0.67
N ARG A 12 14.47 4.61 -0.07
CA ARG A 12 13.38 5.09 -0.97
C ARG A 12 12.32 5.91 -0.21
N ASN A 13 12.10 5.61 1.06
CA ASN A 13 11.17 6.34 1.92
C ASN A 13 11.85 7.44 2.75
N ASN A 14 13.10 7.78 2.42
CA ASN A 14 13.90 8.80 3.12
C ASN A 14 14.02 8.55 4.64
N LEU A 15 14.21 7.28 5.01
CA LEU A 15 14.37 6.83 6.39
C LEU A 15 15.75 6.20 6.60
N THR A 16 16.31 6.45 7.76
CA THR A 16 17.41 5.66 8.30
C THR A 16 16.86 4.46 9.08
N LEU A 17 17.68 3.43 9.27
CA LEU A 17 17.31 2.29 10.11
C LEU A 17 16.96 2.72 11.55
N GLY A 18 17.72 3.67 12.11
CA GLY A 18 17.47 4.20 13.45
C GLY A 18 16.10 4.88 13.55
N GLU A 19 15.74 5.74 12.58
CA GLU A 19 14.43 6.40 12.53
C GLU A 19 13.31 5.37 12.42
N PHE A 20 13.47 4.35 11.56
CA PHE A 20 12.48 3.30 11.40
C PHE A 20 12.28 2.46 12.67
N LEU A 21 13.36 2.08 13.35
CA LEU A 21 13.27 1.33 14.61
C LEU A 21 12.56 2.14 15.69
N VAL A 22 12.84 3.43 15.79
CA VAL A 22 12.15 4.33 16.71
C VAL A 22 10.64 4.39 16.43
N MET A 23 10.26 4.53 15.17
CA MET A 23 8.86 4.52 14.76
C MET A 23 8.20 3.18 15.06
N LEU A 24 8.88 2.06 14.76
CA LEU A 24 8.38 0.72 15.00
C LEU A 24 8.15 0.44 16.49
N PHE A 25 9.07 0.85 17.35
CA PHE A 25 8.94 0.70 18.81
C PHE A 25 7.79 1.57 19.35
N GLY A 26 7.63 2.79 18.87
CA GLY A 26 6.50 3.64 19.21
C GLY A 26 5.16 3.07 18.75
N TYR A 27 5.14 2.40 17.60
CA TYR A 27 3.96 1.70 17.10
C TYR A 27 3.56 0.49 17.97
N CYS A 28 4.56 -0.24 18.48
CA CYS A 28 4.37 -1.41 19.33
C CYS A 28 4.10 -1.08 20.81
N ASP A 29 3.89 0.20 21.14
CA ASP A 29 3.62 0.68 22.52
C ASP A 29 4.73 0.31 23.52
N VAL A 30 5.92 0.06 23.02
CA VAL A 30 7.09 -0.19 23.86
C VAL A 30 7.49 1.13 24.50
N LYS A 31 7.36 1.25 25.81
CA LYS A 31 7.80 2.43 26.57
C LYS A 31 9.32 2.61 26.46
N TYR A 32 9.71 3.30 25.44
CA TYR A 32 11.10 3.64 25.17
C TYR A 32 11.44 4.97 25.81
N LYS A 33 11.78 5.00 27.09
CA LYS A 33 12.00 6.27 27.81
C LYS A 33 13.46 6.68 27.92
N GLU A 34 14.46 5.83 27.62
CA GLU A 34 15.77 6.11 28.17
C GLU A 34 16.94 6.32 27.19
N ASN A 35 16.79 6.07 25.89
CA ASN A 35 17.93 6.25 24.96
C ASN A 35 17.51 6.71 23.55
N PHE A 36 16.58 7.62 23.46
CA PHE A 36 16.33 8.28 22.19
C PHE A 36 17.50 9.22 21.89
N ASP A 37 18.20 8.94 20.81
CA ASP A 37 19.08 9.92 20.23
C ASP A 37 18.24 11.16 19.86
N LYS A 38 18.49 12.30 20.54
CA LYS A 38 17.79 13.57 20.30
C LYS A 38 17.85 14.02 18.85
N LEU A 39 18.85 13.56 18.11
CA LEU A 39 18.96 13.84 16.67
C LEU A 39 17.89 13.06 15.87
N VAL A 40 17.66 11.81 16.21
CA VAL A 40 16.62 10.97 15.56
C VAL A 40 15.23 11.54 15.83
N GLU A 41 14.94 11.88 17.08
CA GLU A 41 13.69 12.54 17.47
C GLU A 41 13.45 13.84 16.68
N LYS A 42 14.46 14.71 16.62
CA LYS A 42 14.41 15.96 15.85
C LYS A 42 14.14 15.72 14.36
N ASN A 43 14.76 14.70 13.79
CA ASN A 43 14.55 14.34 12.39
C ASN A 43 13.13 13.81 12.13
N LEU A 44 12.60 12.97 13.02
CA LEU A 44 11.22 12.47 12.91
C LEU A 44 10.19 13.60 13.01
N ILE A 45 10.40 14.55 13.92
CA ILE A 45 9.56 15.75 14.04
C ILE A 45 9.63 16.59 12.76
N SER A 46 10.84 16.82 12.21
CA SER A 46 11.02 17.61 10.98
C SER A 46 10.36 16.96 9.75
N LYS A 47 10.19 15.64 9.75
CA LYS A 47 9.52 14.87 8.69
C LYS A 47 8.00 14.71 8.93
N ASN A 48 7.43 15.35 9.96
CA ASN A 48 6.04 15.18 10.39
C ASN A 48 5.62 13.73 10.67
N LEU A 49 6.57 12.91 11.11
CA LEU A 49 6.35 11.52 11.47
C LEU A 49 6.08 11.33 12.96
N PHE A 50 6.38 12.33 13.75
CA PHE A 50 6.20 12.35 15.20
C PHE A 50 5.62 13.70 15.62
N ASP A 51 4.57 13.69 16.41
CA ASP A 51 3.96 14.90 16.97
C ASP A 51 4.72 15.31 18.23
N LYS A 52 5.28 16.51 18.21
CA LYS A 52 6.11 17.05 19.29
C LYS A 52 5.34 17.28 20.58
N ASP A 53 4.06 17.68 20.47
CA ASP A 53 3.29 18.11 21.63
C ASP A 53 2.63 16.92 22.33
N SER A 54 2.14 15.95 21.56
CA SER A 54 1.50 14.75 22.09
C SER A 54 2.46 13.59 22.32
N MET A 55 3.69 13.64 21.77
CA MET A 55 4.65 12.54 21.76
C MET A 55 4.09 11.23 21.18
N VAL A 56 3.20 11.36 20.18
CA VAL A 56 2.52 10.26 19.51
C VAL A 56 2.91 10.23 18.04
N LEU A 57 3.00 9.02 17.48
CA LEU A 57 3.22 8.85 16.04
C LEU A 57 2.04 9.38 15.24
N SER A 58 2.32 10.13 14.19
CA SER A 58 1.28 10.58 13.26
C SER A 58 0.62 9.41 12.53
N ASN A 59 -0.60 9.59 12.01
CA ASN A 59 -1.28 8.56 11.22
C ASN A 59 -0.44 8.15 9.99
N ASN A 60 0.24 9.11 9.35
CA ASN A 60 1.14 8.84 8.23
C ASN A 60 2.29 7.90 8.60
N THR A 61 2.74 7.93 9.85
CA THR A 61 3.81 7.05 10.34
C THR A 61 3.38 5.60 10.40
N ARG A 62 2.15 5.34 10.81
CA ARG A 62 1.60 3.96 10.86
C ARG A 62 1.55 3.35 9.46
N ASP A 63 1.06 4.12 8.49
CA ASP A 63 1.00 3.68 7.09
C ASP A 63 2.41 3.45 6.51
N LEU A 64 3.37 4.31 6.87
CA LEU A 64 4.76 4.17 6.44
C LEU A 64 5.44 2.95 7.03
N ILE A 65 5.23 2.66 8.32
CA ILE A 65 5.75 1.43 8.96
C ILE A 65 5.17 0.19 8.28
N ALA A 66 3.86 0.15 8.09
CA ALA A 66 3.20 -0.96 7.41
C ALA A 66 3.74 -1.14 5.99
N LYS A 67 3.92 -0.04 5.24
CA LYS A 67 4.51 -0.04 3.90
C LYS A 67 5.89 -0.67 3.89
N VAL A 68 6.80 -0.20 4.74
CA VAL A 68 8.20 -0.70 4.79
C VAL A 68 8.26 -2.18 5.16
N LEU A 69 7.47 -2.62 6.14
CA LEU A 69 7.45 -4.02 6.54
C LEU A 69 6.94 -4.93 5.42
N ILE A 70 5.84 -4.55 4.79
CA ILE A 70 5.23 -5.30 3.70
C ILE A 70 6.17 -5.39 2.48
N GLU A 71 6.80 -4.29 2.09
CA GLU A 71 7.73 -4.28 0.96
C GLU A 71 9.00 -5.09 1.26
N SER A 72 9.49 -5.04 2.49
CA SER A 72 10.66 -5.84 2.92
C SER A 72 10.36 -7.33 2.91
N ASP A 73 9.19 -7.75 3.40
CA ASP A 73 8.78 -9.16 3.38
C ASP A 73 8.56 -9.64 1.93
N ALA A 74 7.94 -8.84 1.08
CA ALA A 74 7.74 -9.17 -0.33
C ALA A 74 9.08 -9.39 -1.06
N LYS A 75 10.07 -8.53 -0.82
CA LYS A 75 11.41 -8.67 -1.42
C LYS A 75 12.14 -9.92 -0.94
N VAL A 76 12.02 -10.28 0.34
CA VAL A 76 12.59 -11.52 0.89
C VAL A 76 11.98 -12.77 0.26
N MET A 77 10.71 -12.69 -0.16
CA MET A 77 10.03 -13.75 -0.91
C MET A 77 10.41 -13.80 -2.40
N GLY A 78 11.37 -12.96 -2.84
CA GLY A 78 11.75 -12.84 -4.25
C GLY A 78 10.77 -12.02 -5.09
N TYR A 79 9.93 -11.23 -4.44
CA TYR A 79 8.87 -10.45 -5.06
C TYR A 79 9.29 -8.98 -5.19
N ASP A 80 9.95 -8.66 -6.30
CA ASP A 80 10.47 -7.30 -6.56
C ASP A 80 9.49 -6.48 -7.43
N LEU A 81 8.30 -6.21 -6.89
CA LEU A 81 7.29 -5.40 -7.56
C LEU A 81 7.25 -3.99 -6.98
N ASN A 82 7.48 -2.98 -7.83
CA ASN A 82 7.26 -1.60 -7.46
C ASN A 82 5.77 -1.27 -7.47
N PHE A 83 5.10 -1.43 -6.34
CA PHE A 83 3.64 -1.24 -6.22
C PHE A 83 3.17 0.18 -6.56
N GLU A 84 4.01 1.20 -6.38
CA GLU A 84 3.64 2.58 -6.71
C GLU A 84 3.69 2.83 -8.21
N GLU A 85 4.68 2.27 -8.88
CA GLU A 85 4.78 2.33 -10.33
C GLU A 85 3.67 1.49 -10.98
N LEU A 86 3.44 0.29 -10.46
CA LEU A 86 2.31 -0.53 -10.91
C LEU A 86 0.98 0.18 -10.72
N ALA A 87 0.75 0.81 -9.56
CA ALA A 87 -0.48 1.56 -9.31
C ALA A 87 -0.73 2.66 -10.36
N LYS A 88 0.32 3.37 -10.79
CA LYS A 88 0.23 4.36 -11.87
C LYS A 88 -0.15 3.71 -13.20
N LYS A 89 0.48 2.58 -13.56
CA LYS A 89 0.18 1.83 -14.77
C LYS A 89 -1.30 1.36 -14.79
N LEU A 90 -1.79 0.85 -13.66
CA LEU A 90 -3.20 0.45 -13.55
C LEU A 90 -4.15 1.65 -13.62
N GLN A 91 -3.79 2.79 -13.03
CA GLN A 91 -4.56 4.02 -13.16
C GLN A 91 -4.66 4.50 -14.62
N ASP A 92 -3.62 4.31 -15.42
CA ASP A 92 -3.65 4.73 -16.83
C ASP A 92 -4.58 3.88 -17.70
N ILE A 93 -4.84 2.64 -17.31
CA ILE A 93 -5.83 1.76 -17.97
C ILE A 93 -7.27 2.19 -17.64
N TYR A 94 -7.52 2.65 -16.41
CA TYR A 94 -8.86 3.06 -15.97
C TYR A 94 -9.33 4.39 -16.58
N PRO A 95 -10.64 4.60 -16.76
CA PRO A 95 -11.19 5.87 -17.23
C PRO A 95 -10.75 7.06 -16.39
N LYS A 96 -10.63 8.23 -17.02
CA LYS A 96 -10.37 9.49 -16.32
C LYS A 96 -11.66 10.09 -15.77
N GLY A 97 -11.51 10.93 -14.73
CA GLY A 97 -12.64 11.66 -14.14
C GLY A 97 -13.41 10.85 -13.11
N ASN A 98 -14.66 11.24 -12.88
CA ASN A 98 -15.50 10.67 -11.85
C ASN A 98 -16.45 9.61 -12.41
N LYS A 99 -16.81 8.63 -11.58
CA LYS A 99 -17.87 7.67 -11.89
C LYS A 99 -19.18 8.42 -12.04
N GLN A 100 -19.90 8.15 -13.13
CA GLN A 100 -21.16 8.81 -13.46
C GLN A 100 -22.16 8.79 -12.29
N GLY A 101 -22.73 9.95 -12.00
CA GLY A 101 -23.67 10.12 -10.88
C GLY A 101 -23.05 10.13 -9.48
N THR A 102 -21.72 10.20 -9.38
CA THR A 102 -21.01 10.24 -8.08
C THR A 102 -19.91 11.28 -8.07
N THR A 103 -19.38 11.57 -6.86
CA THR A 103 -18.17 12.38 -6.66
C THR A 103 -16.89 11.55 -6.61
N TYR A 104 -16.98 10.22 -6.73
CA TYR A 104 -15.85 9.33 -6.63
C TYR A 104 -15.07 9.25 -7.94
N THR A 105 -13.74 9.45 -7.87
CA THR A 105 -12.87 9.27 -9.03
C THR A 105 -12.68 7.79 -9.37
N TRP A 106 -12.66 7.48 -10.68
CA TRP A 106 -12.41 6.11 -11.14
C TRP A 106 -11.07 5.55 -10.65
N ARG A 107 -10.02 6.40 -10.66
CA ARG A 107 -8.62 6.00 -10.49
C ARG A 107 -8.15 5.99 -9.05
N ASP A 108 -8.80 6.80 -8.19
CA ASP A 108 -8.35 7.05 -6.82
C ASP A 108 -6.89 7.56 -6.70
N ASN A 109 -6.36 7.68 -5.48
CA ASN A 109 -4.98 8.10 -5.22
C ASN A 109 -4.02 6.91 -5.41
N THR A 110 -2.84 7.17 -6.02
CA THR A 110 -1.80 6.15 -6.25
C THR A 110 -1.39 5.43 -4.97
N ALA A 111 -1.26 6.15 -3.85
CA ALA A 111 -0.91 5.56 -2.56
C ALA A 111 -1.98 4.57 -2.06
N VAL A 112 -3.26 4.87 -2.28
CA VAL A 112 -4.37 3.97 -1.91
C VAL A 112 -4.34 2.70 -2.76
N ILE A 113 -4.09 2.83 -4.06
CA ILE A 113 -4.00 1.69 -4.98
C ILE A 113 -2.80 0.82 -4.62
N ALA A 114 -1.62 1.42 -4.45
CA ALA A 114 -0.40 0.71 -4.05
C ALA A 114 -0.58 -0.02 -2.70
N PHE A 115 -1.22 0.62 -1.72
CA PHE A 115 -1.53 -0.01 -0.44
C PHE A 115 -2.40 -1.26 -0.59
N LYS A 116 -3.42 -1.22 -1.44
CA LYS A 116 -4.30 -2.38 -1.68
C LYS A 116 -3.58 -3.53 -2.37
N LEU A 117 -2.73 -3.23 -3.36
CA LEU A 117 -1.87 -4.24 -4.01
C LEU A 117 -0.92 -4.90 -3.01
N ARG A 118 -0.25 -4.11 -2.16
CA ARG A 118 0.58 -4.63 -1.06
C ARG A 118 -0.21 -5.51 -0.10
N THR A 119 -1.43 -5.11 0.23
CA THR A 119 -2.30 -5.87 1.14
C THR A 119 -2.65 -7.24 0.56
N LEU A 120 -2.90 -7.35 -0.74
CA LEU A 120 -3.12 -8.64 -1.41
C LEU A 120 -1.94 -9.58 -1.21
N VAL A 121 -0.71 -9.07 -1.40
CA VAL A 121 0.50 -9.88 -1.24
C VAL A 121 0.75 -10.22 0.22
N ALA A 122 0.76 -9.22 1.10
CA ALA A 122 1.24 -9.41 2.46
C ALA A 122 0.22 -10.05 3.41
N LYS A 123 -1.05 -9.66 3.30
CA LYS A 123 -2.11 -10.18 4.20
C LYS A 123 -2.71 -11.48 3.65
N TYR A 124 -2.87 -11.56 2.33
CA TYR A 124 -3.59 -12.67 1.69
C TYR A 124 -2.68 -13.64 0.93
N GLY A 125 -1.36 -13.36 0.87
CA GLY A 125 -0.39 -14.23 0.20
C GLY A 125 -0.62 -14.36 -1.32
N PHE A 126 -1.38 -13.43 -1.92
CA PHE A 126 -1.70 -13.46 -3.33
C PHE A 126 -0.55 -12.88 -4.16
N ILE A 127 0.24 -13.76 -4.76
CA ILE A 127 1.40 -13.41 -5.57
C ILE A 127 0.96 -13.29 -7.03
N PHE A 128 1.40 -12.23 -7.72
CA PHE A 128 1.11 -11.95 -9.13
C PHE A 128 2.26 -11.16 -9.77
N THR A 129 2.41 -11.26 -11.07
CA THR A 129 3.38 -10.48 -11.84
C THR A 129 2.79 -9.13 -12.28
N GLU A 130 3.65 -8.19 -12.70
CA GLU A 130 3.21 -6.93 -13.29
C GLU A 130 2.33 -7.17 -14.53
N ASP A 131 2.75 -8.11 -15.39
CA ASP A 131 2.01 -8.41 -16.62
C ASP A 131 0.63 -9.00 -16.34
N GLU A 132 0.51 -9.91 -15.35
CA GLU A 132 -0.78 -10.44 -14.91
C GLU A 132 -1.69 -9.33 -14.40
N ALA A 133 -1.14 -8.39 -13.61
CA ALA A 133 -1.90 -7.26 -13.08
C ALA A 133 -2.42 -6.33 -14.18
N ILE A 134 -1.57 -6.00 -15.15
CA ILE A 134 -1.92 -5.16 -16.29
C ILE A 134 -2.96 -5.85 -17.16
N LYS A 135 -2.75 -7.14 -17.49
CA LYS A 135 -3.67 -7.94 -18.29
C LYS A 135 -5.06 -8.02 -17.65
N ALA A 136 -5.13 -8.39 -16.37
CA ALA A 136 -6.40 -8.50 -15.64
C ALA A 136 -7.15 -7.17 -15.56
N THR A 137 -6.41 -6.06 -15.42
CA THR A 137 -7.03 -4.72 -15.36
C THR A 137 -7.57 -4.29 -16.72
N LYS A 138 -6.86 -4.58 -17.81
CA LYS A 138 -7.35 -4.32 -19.18
C LYS A 138 -8.60 -5.11 -19.47
N GLU A 139 -8.55 -6.42 -19.26
CA GLU A 139 -9.67 -7.33 -19.46
C GLU A 139 -10.92 -6.87 -18.70
N TYR A 140 -10.73 -6.45 -17.43
CA TYR A 140 -11.83 -5.94 -16.62
C TYR A 140 -12.42 -4.65 -17.20
N VAL A 141 -11.60 -3.68 -17.60
CA VAL A 141 -12.10 -2.41 -18.15
C VAL A 141 -12.77 -2.63 -19.51
N GLU A 142 -12.18 -3.44 -20.38
CA GLU A 142 -12.72 -3.79 -21.70
C GLU A 142 -14.08 -4.49 -21.62
N SER A 143 -14.32 -5.28 -20.55
CA SER A 143 -15.62 -5.91 -20.32
C SER A 143 -16.78 -4.92 -20.09
N PHE A 144 -16.48 -3.62 -19.93
CA PHE A 144 -17.44 -2.52 -19.71
C PHE A 144 -17.40 -1.45 -20.82
N GLU A 145 -16.84 -1.74 -22.00
CA GLU A 145 -16.67 -0.74 -23.08
C GLU A 145 -17.96 0.01 -23.44
N ASP A 146 -19.09 -0.66 -23.39
CA ASP A 146 -20.39 -0.06 -23.75
C ASP A 146 -21.11 0.65 -22.59
N ASP A 147 -20.87 0.26 -21.33
CA ASP A 147 -21.50 0.85 -20.14
C ASP A 147 -20.68 0.68 -18.86
N ASN A 148 -19.99 1.72 -18.48
CA ASN A 148 -19.19 1.76 -17.25
C ASN A 148 -20.02 1.88 -15.96
N LYS A 149 -21.34 1.94 -16.02
CA LYS A 149 -22.19 2.21 -14.85
C LYS A 149 -21.99 1.21 -13.72
N ASN A 150 -21.81 -0.06 -14.05
CA ASN A 150 -21.62 -1.14 -13.09
C ASN A 150 -20.16 -1.45 -12.78
N MET A 151 -19.22 -0.81 -13.47
CA MET A 151 -17.79 -1.01 -13.23
C MET A 151 -17.42 -0.54 -11.81
N LYS A 152 -16.62 -1.33 -11.09
CA LYS A 152 -16.08 -0.96 -9.77
C LYS A 152 -15.00 0.11 -9.94
N LEU A 153 -14.84 1.00 -8.96
CA LEU A 153 -13.67 1.89 -8.87
C LEU A 153 -12.40 1.04 -8.75
N LEU A 154 -11.28 1.51 -9.27
CA LEU A 154 -10.00 0.78 -9.27
C LEU A 154 -9.65 0.20 -7.89
N LYS A 155 -9.80 0.99 -6.83
CA LYS A 155 -9.56 0.53 -5.45
C LYS A 155 -10.44 -0.64 -5.03
N TYR A 156 -11.69 -0.72 -5.50
CA TYR A 156 -12.63 -1.79 -5.15
C TYR A 156 -12.53 -2.98 -6.10
N PHE A 157 -12.04 -2.76 -7.31
CA PHE A 157 -11.65 -3.83 -8.21
C PHE A 157 -10.49 -4.64 -7.64
N ILE A 158 -9.44 -3.94 -7.13
CA ILE A 158 -8.28 -4.59 -6.54
C ILE A 158 -8.65 -5.30 -5.24
N LEU A 159 -9.24 -4.58 -4.30
CA LEU A 159 -9.57 -5.15 -2.99
C LEU A 159 -10.69 -4.36 -2.30
N ARG A 160 -11.77 -5.04 -1.97
CA ARG A 160 -12.80 -4.56 -1.06
C ARG A 160 -12.86 -5.48 0.16
N THR A 161 -12.78 -4.91 1.35
CA THR A 161 -12.95 -5.63 2.61
C THR A 161 -14.32 -5.30 3.19
N SER A 162 -15.06 -6.32 3.64
CA SER A 162 -16.29 -6.16 4.40
C SER A 162 -15.99 -5.91 5.90
N LYS A 163 -17.02 -5.60 6.68
CA LYS A 163 -16.89 -5.46 8.14
C LYS A 163 -16.50 -6.77 8.84
N ASN A 164 -16.67 -7.90 8.18
CA ASN A 164 -16.39 -9.23 8.70
C ASN A 164 -15.05 -9.79 8.20
N ASP A 165 -14.16 -8.93 7.69
CA ASP A 165 -12.89 -9.32 7.04
C ASP A 165 -13.04 -10.20 5.77
N ASP A 166 -14.26 -10.39 5.26
CA ASP A 166 -14.44 -11.04 3.97
C ASP A 166 -13.86 -10.17 2.86
N ILE A 167 -13.15 -10.80 1.94
CA ILE A 167 -12.53 -10.12 0.81
C ILE A 167 -13.37 -10.30 -0.46
N ASP A 168 -13.50 -9.21 -1.21
CA ASP A 168 -14.02 -9.19 -2.58
C ASP A 168 -12.94 -8.56 -3.47
N SER A 169 -12.37 -9.36 -4.38
CA SER A 169 -11.33 -8.94 -5.30
C SER A 169 -11.57 -9.56 -6.68
N MET A 170 -12.15 -8.77 -7.57
CA MET A 170 -12.26 -9.16 -9.00
C MET A 170 -10.88 -9.28 -9.65
N PHE A 171 -9.92 -8.49 -9.19
CA PHE A 171 -8.53 -8.55 -9.61
C PHE A 171 -7.92 -9.95 -9.39
N MET A 172 -8.06 -10.50 -8.17
CA MET A 172 -7.60 -11.87 -7.87
C MET A 172 -8.33 -12.89 -8.76
N THR A 173 -9.65 -12.79 -8.82
CA THR A 173 -10.48 -13.74 -9.60
C THR A 173 -10.06 -13.80 -11.07
N ILE A 174 -9.84 -12.65 -11.71
CA ILE A 174 -9.44 -12.62 -13.13
C ILE A 174 -8.04 -13.20 -13.30
N ILE A 175 -7.09 -12.87 -12.43
CA ILE A 175 -5.74 -13.43 -12.50
C ILE A 175 -5.78 -14.95 -12.33
N GLU A 176 -6.52 -15.47 -11.36
CA GLU A 176 -6.66 -16.92 -11.12
C GLU A 176 -7.30 -17.64 -12.30
N ASN A 177 -8.31 -17.05 -12.93
CA ASN A 177 -8.97 -17.62 -14.09
C ASN A 177 -8.07 -17.63 -15.34
N ASN A 178 -7.06 -16.75 -15.40
CA ASN A 178 -6.13 -16.63 -16.53
C ASN A 178 -4.85 -17.49 -16.39
N ARG A 179 -4.67 -18.16 -15.27
CA ARG A 179 -3.57 -19.08 -14.99
C ARG A 179 -3.91 -20.50 -15.42
#